data_201abc852abae51b6829940e4764dbec
#
_entry.id   201abc852abae51b6829940e4764dbec
#
_cell.length_a   1.000
_cell.length_b   1.000
_cell.length_c   1.000
_cell.angle_alpha   90.00
_cell.angle_beta   90.00
_cell.angle_gamma   90.00
#
_symmetry.space_group_name_H-M   'P 1'
#
loop_
_entity.id
_entity.type
_entity.pdbx_description
1 polymer ?
#
loop_
_entity_poly.entity_id
_entity_poly.type
_entity_poly.pdbx_seq_one_letter_code
_entity_poly.pdbx_strand_id
1 'polypeptide(L)'
;MTVTRQRKSKSTGNKARASVNSDARPQALPEPFAGWFAGRGWKPRPQQLALIAASQARRSTLLIAPTGAGKTLAGFLPSLIYLAERPQEKRGAGLRVLYVSPLKALAADVARNLTTPIAEMGLKIRTETRTGDTSIARRQRQRIKPPDILLTTPEQVALLLSHPDSHHLFADLDTVILDELHALAASKRGDLLSLDLARLSRVAGQELMTIGLSATVARPSELRAILVPQTDPQNHIALSHVIDAGTGAKPHVTILEAHQPLPWSGHSARYA
;
A
#
# COMPACT_ATOMS: atom_id res chain seq x y z
N MET A 1 65.45 22.24 -21.03
CA MET A 1 64.75 22.43 -19.74
C MET A 1 63.28 22.68 -20.02
N THR A 2 62.45 21.65 -19.94
CA THR A 2 61.02 21.76 -20.23
C THR A 2 60.26 21.30 -19.00
N VAL A 3 59.53 22.24 -18.39
CA VAL A 3 58.78 22.02 -17.14
C VAL A 3 57.39 21.54 -17.52
N THR A 4 57.08 20.29 -17.15
CA THR A 4 55.76 19.70 -17.34
C THR A 4 54.89 20.01 -16.12
N ARG A 5 53.83 20.81 -16.32
CA ARG A 5 52.84 21.12 -15.31
C ARG A 5 51.76 20.03 -15.26
N GLN A 6 51.72 19.27 -14.19
CA GLN A 6 50.60 18.33 -13.88
C GLN A 6 49.36 19.12 -13.47
N ARG A 7 48.26 18.94 -14.17
CA ARG A 7 46.93 19.38 -13.82
C ARG A 7 46.27 18.33 -12.93
N LYS A 8 46.01 18.64 -11.66
CA LYS A 8 45.15 17.87 -10.78
C LYS A 8 43.67 18.13 -11.15
N SER A 9 42.97 17.11 -11.63
CA SER A 9 41.52 17.15 -11.79
C SER A 9 40.86 16.91 -10.43
N LYS A 10 40.12 17.91 -9.95
CA LYS A 10 39.23 17.75 -8.80
C LYS A 10 37.94 17.07 -9.28
N SER A 11 37.73 15.82 -8.86
CA SER A 11 36.46 15.12 -8.95
C SER A 11 35.48 15.74 -7.94
N THR A 12 34.55 16.55 -8.43
CA THR A 12 33.40 17.01 -7.67
C THR A 12 32.31 15.93 -7.72
N GLY A 13 32.29 15.07 -6.72
CA GLY A 13 31.17 14.14 -6.48
C GLY A 13 29.92 14.92 -6.09
N ASN A 14 29.03 15.11 -7.02
CA ASN A 14 27.72 15.69 -6.80
C ASN A 14 26.78 14.64 -6.17
N LYS A 15 26.75 14.59 -4.84
CA LYS A 15 25.70 13.87 -4.10
C LYS A 15 24.42 14.72 -4.18
N ALA A 16 23.58 14.45 -5.16
CA ALA A 16 22.21 14.95 -5.16
C ALA A 16 21.44 14.32 -3.99
N ARG A 17 21.47 14.97 -2.83
CA ARG A 17 20.49 14.78 -1.76
C ARG A 17 19.16 15.31 -2.29
N ALA A 18 18.22 14.42 -2.60
CA ALA A 18 16.82 14.79 -2.81
C ALA A 18 16.33 15.45 -1.50
N SER A 19 16.17 16.77 -1.52
CA SER A 19 15.55 17.52 -0.45
C SER A 19 14.08 17.14 -0.37
N VAL A 20 13.70 16.50 0.72
CA VAL A 20 12.31 16.37 1.14
C VAL A 20 11.82 17.80 1.40
N ASN A 21 10.89 18.28 0.57
CA ASN A 21 10.25 19.57 0.77
C ASN A 21 9.45 19.52 2.08
N SER A 22 9.93 20.21 3.12
CA SER A 22 9.46 20.13 4.51
C SER A 22 8.36 21.14 4.85
N ASP A 23 7.52 21.54 3.91
CA ASP A 23 6.52 22.60 4.16
C ASP A 23 5.09 22.12 4.49
N ALA A 24 4.87 20.82 4.69
CA ALA A 24 3.63 20.35 5.28
C ALA A 24 3.83 20.12 6.79
N ARG A 25 3.31 21.05 7.62
CA ARG A 25 3.18 20.80 9.07
C ARG A 25 2.51 19.43 9.26
N PRO A 26 2.93 18.61 10.25
CA PRO A 26 2.28 17.34 10.53
C PRO A 26 0.81 17.62 10.84
N GLN A 27 -0.04 17.26 9.90
CA GLN A 27 -1.48 17.44 10.05
C GLN A 27 -1.95 16.48 11.14
N ALA A 28 -2.61 16.99 12.16
CA ALA A 28 -3.23 16.17 13.17
C ALA A 28 -4.28 15.26 12.49
N LEU A 29 -4.45 14.03 12.99
CA LEU A 29 -5.50 13.16 12.48
C LEU A 29 -6.87 13.80 12.78
N PRO A 30 -7.85 13.73 11.86
CA PRO A 30 -9.20 14.17 12.14
C PRO A 30 -9.90 13.20 13.12
N GLU A 31 -10.95 13.67 13.80
CA GLU A 31 -11.82 12.77 14.56
C GLU A 31 -12.65 11.88 13.60
N PRO A 32 -12.94 10.64 14.00
CA PRO A 32 -12.63 9.98 15.30
C PRO A 32 -11.24 9.30 15.35
N PHE A 33 -10.39 9.46 14.33
CA PHE A 33 -9.07 8.81 14.23
C PHE A 33 -8.13 9.28 15.33
N ALA A 34 -8.10 10.59 15.62
CA ALA A 34 -7.26 11.16 16.68
C ALA A 34 -7.59 10.55 18.04
N GLY A 35 -8.88 10.50 18.40
CA GLY A 35 -9.35 9.89 19.64
C GLY A 35 -9.05 8.39 19.70
N TRP A 36 -9.18 7.67 18.59
CA TRP A 36 -8.89 6.24 18.53
C TRP A 36 -7.40 5.93 18.76
N PHE A 37 -6.49 6.71 18.17
CA PHE A 37 -5.04 6.59 18.41
C PHE A 37 -4.71 6.91 19.86
N ALA A 38 -5.25 8.03 20.39
CA ALA A 38 -5.01 8.46 21.76
C ALA A 38 -5.50 7.42 22.79
N GLY A 39 -6.69 6.84 22.59
CA GLY A 39 -7.24 5.79 23.46
C GLY A 39 -6.39 4.52 23.53
N ARG A 40 -5.50 4.29 22.57
CA ARG A 40 -4.52 3.19 22.56
C ARG A 40 -3.13 3.61 23.04
N GLY A 41 -2.93 4.86 23.40
CA GLY A 41 -1.62 5.41 23.71
C GLY A 41 -0.70 5.47 22.48
N TRP A 42 -1.26 5.43 21.27
CA TRP A 42 -0.48 5.46 20.01
C TRP A 42 -0.33 6.87 19.50
N LYS A 43 0.81 7.12 18.88
CA LYS A 43 1.06 8.33 18.09
C LYS A 43 1.10 7.96 16.61
N PRO A 44 0.47 8.78 15.73
CA PRO A 44 0.60 8.57 14.29
C PRO A 44 2.08 8.59 13.88
N ARG A 45 2.48 7.63 13.07
CA ARG A 45 3.85 7.53 12.57
C ARG A 45 4.05 8.55 11.44
N PRO A 46 5.26 9.09 11.24
CA PRO A 46 5.54 10.08 10.19
C PRO A 46 5.09 9.63 8.80
N GLN A 47 5.31 8.36 8.43
CA GLN A 47 4.89 7.80 7.14
C GLN A 47 3.37 7.72 6.97
N GLN A 48 2.61 7.55 8.06
CA GLN A 48 1.15 7.57 8.04
C GLN A 48 0.63 8.97 7.71
N LEU A 49 1.17 9.99 8.38
CA LEU A 49 0.82 11.39 8.11
C LEU A 49 1.25 11.83 6.71
N ALA A 50 2.45 11.44 6.27
CA ALA A 50 2.94 11.74 4.93
C ALA A 50 2.04 11.12 3.84
N LEU A 51 1.54 9.90 4.05
CA LEU A 51 0.66 9.22 3.10
C LEU A 51 -0.73 9.87 3.06
N ILE A 52 -1.25 10.33 4.20
CA ILE A 52 -2.49 11.12 4.25
C ILE A 52 -2.32 12.41 3.43
N ALA A 53 -1.23 13.16 3.65
CA ALA A 53 -0.97 14.40 2.92
C ALA A 53 -0.80 14.15 1.40
N ALA A 54 -0.11 13.08 1.00
CA ALA A 54 0.03 12.70 -0.40
C ALA A 54 -1.32 12.34 -1.04
N SER A 55 -2.19 11.63 -0.30
CA SER A 55 -3.53 11.27 -0.75
C SER A 55 -4.44 12.49 -0.91
N GLN A 56 -4.40 13.44 0.03
CA GLN A 56 -5.14 14.71 -0.08
C GLN A 56 -4.70 15.52 -1.30
N ALA A 57 -3.43 15.44 -1.67
CA ALA A 57 -2.89 16.03 -2.90
C ALA A 57 -3.11 15.17 -4.16
N ARG A 58 -3.91 14.09 -4.08
CA ARG A 58 -4.20 13.15 -5.18
C ARG A 58 -2.94 12.55 -5.82
N ARG A 59 -1.88 12.35 -5.05
CA ARG A 59 -0.62 11.79 -5.54
C ARG A 59 -0.56 10.29 -5.33
N SER A 60 -0.52 9.53 -6.41
CA SER A 60 -0.16 8.11 -6.37
C SER A 60 1.21 7.93 -5.71
N THR A 61 1.30 7.01 -4.74
CA THR A 61 2.45 6.98 -3.82
C THR A 61 2.91 5.56 -3.53
N LEU A 62 4.23 5.33 -3.55
CA LEU A 62 4.89 4.15 -3.03
C LEU A 62 5.35 4.40 -1.59
N LEU A 63 4.83 3.63 -0.64
CA LEU A 63 5.34 3.58 0.73
C LEU A 63 6.31 2.40 0.87
N ILE A 64 7.56 2.70 1.19
CA ILE A 64 8.60 1.73 1.53
C ILE A 64 8.80 1.77 3.05
N ALA A 65 8.57 0.64 3.72
CA ALA A 65 8.74 0.55 5.15
C ALA A 65 8.99 -0.90 5.58
N PRO A 66 9.80 -1.16 6.61
CA PRO A 66 10.07 -2.51 7.09
C PRO A 66 8.80 -3.20 7.61
N THR A 67 8.87 -4.52 7.75
CA THR A 67 7.78 -5.31 8.36
C THR A 67 7.56 -4.82 9.81
N GLY A 68 6.31 -4.77 10.25
CA GLY A 68 5.96 -4.24 11.58
C GLY A 68 5.93 -2.70 11.68
N ALA A 69 6.31 -1.96 10.63
CA ALA A 69 6.25 -0.50 10.60
C ALA A 69 4.83 0.07 10.44
N GLY A 70 3.79 -0.76 10.47
CA GLY A 70 2.39 -0.31 10.33
C GLY A 70 2.01 0.09 8.90
N LYS A 71 2.64 -0.52 7.87
CA LYS A 71 2.37 -0.26 6.44
C LYS A 71 0.89 -0.38 6.09
N THR A 72 0.27 -1.49 6.49
CA THR A 72 -1.12 -1.79 6.13
C THR A 72 -2.07 -0.71 6.66
N LEU A 73 -1.95 -0.35 7.93
CA LEU A 73 -2.75 0.75 8.48
C LEU A 73 -2.43 2.09 7.79
N ALA A 74 -1.15 2.37 7.49
CA ALA A 74 -0.77 3.57 6.75
C ALA A 74 -1.47 3.64 5.39
N GLY A 75 -1.50 2.53 4.65
CA GLY A 75 -2.17 2.45 3.34
C GLY A 75 -3.67 2.67 3.39
N PHE A 76 -4.34 2.23 4.47
CA PHE A 76 -5.77 2.38 4.61
C PHE A 76 -6.22 3.71 5.25
N LEU A 77 -5.39 4.34 6.10
CA LEU A 77 -5.78 5.57 6.80
C LEU A 77 -6.33 6.67 5.87
N PRO A 78 -5.70 7.00 4.74
CA PRO A 78 -6.25 8.01 3.82
C PRO A 78 -7.65 7.64 3.33
N SER A 79 -7.84 6.39 2.93
CA SER A 79 -9.11 5.89 2.43
C SER A 79 -10.19 5.82 3.50
N LEU A 80 -9.84 5.44 4.73
CA LEU A 80 -10.78 5.41 5.86
C LEU A 80 -11.24 6.82 6.22
N ILE A 81 -10.33 7.80 6.25
CA ILE A 81 -10.64 9.22 6.49
C ILE A 81 -11.58 9.71 5.39
N TYR A 82 -11.22 9.51 4.13
CA TYR A 82 -12.05 9.90 2.99
C TYR A 82 -13.48 9.31 3.07
N LEU A 83 -13.59 8.02 3.38
CA LEU A 83 -14.89 7.35 3.50
C LEU A 83 -15.70 7.83 4.72
N ALA A 84 -15.04 8.16 5.82
CA ALA A 84 -15.69 8.68 7.04
C ALA A 84 -16.26 10.10 6.83
N GLU A 85 -15.59 10.93 6.05
CA GLU A 85 -15.99 12.31 5.76
C GLU A 85 -17.12 12.40 4.72
N ARG A 86 -17.43 11.31 4.00
CA ARG A 86 -18.49 11.32 2.98
C ARG A 86 -19.88 11.51 3.60
N PRO A 87 -20.77 12.28 2.91
CA PRO A 87 -22.16 12.41 3.30
C PRO A 87 -22.84 11.04 3.44
N GLN A 88 -23.76 10.92 4.41
CA GLN A 88 -24.41 9.62 4.72
C GLN A 88 -25.16 9.04 3.51
N GLU A 89 -25.77 9.89 2.69
CA GLU A 89 -26.55 9.48 1.51
C GLU A 89 -25.65 8.84 0.43
N LYS A 90 -24.36 9.14 0.44
CA LYS A 90 -23.37 8.60 -0.52
C LYS A 90 -22.56 7.41 0.02
N ARG A 91 -22.84 6.97 1.27
CA ARG A 91 -22.14 5.85 1.86
C ARG A 91 -22.72 4.52 1.38
N GLY A 92 -21.85 3.55 1.06
CA GLY A 92 -22.28 2.24 0.56
C GLY A 92 -22.89 2.27 -0.85
N ALA A 93 -22.70 3.35 -1.60
CA ALA A 93 -23.26 3.51 -2.94
C ALA A 93 -22.40 2.89 -4.05
N GLY A 94 -21.24 2.32 -3.74
CA GLY A 94 -20.37 1.70 -4.73
C GLY A 94 -18.99 1.35 -4.17
N LEU A 95 -18.21 0.62 -4.95
CA LEU A 95 -16.82 0.29 -4.62
C LEU A 95 -15.94 1.53 -4.74
N ARG A 96 -15.28 1.90 -3.64
CA ARG A 96 -14.41 3.08 -3.59
C ARG A 96 -12.94 2.73 -3.46
N VAL A 97 -12.65 1.65 -2.74
CA VAL A 97 -11.28 1.22 -2.47
C VAL A 97 -11.13 -0.24 -2.85
N LEU A 98 -10.16 -0.49 -3.71
CA LEU A 98 -9.74 -1.84 -4.07
C LEU A 98 -8.37 -2.13 -3.44
N TYR A 99 -8.33 -3.11 -2.54
CA TYR A 99 -7.07 -3.59 -1.97
C TYR A 99 -6.68 -4.90 -2.63
N VAL A 100 -5.47 -4.95 -3.17
CA VAL A 100 -4.93 -6.11 -3.87
C VAL A 100 -3.70 -6.65 -3.15
N SER A 101 -3.76 -7.91 -2.77
CA SER A 101 -2.67 -8.63 -2.08
C SER A 101 -2.23 -9.85 -2.89
N PRO A 102 -0.93 -10.22 -2.87
CA PRO A 102 -0.45 -11.43 -3.55
C PRO A 102 -1.05 -12.73 -3.00
N LEU A 103 -1.51 -12.74 -1.76
CA LEU A 103 -1.98 -13.93 -1.08
C LEU A 103 -3.39 -13.76 -0.54
N LYS A 104 -4.27 -14.76 -0.78
CA LYS A 104 -5.64 -14.78 -0.26
C LYS A 104 -5.71 -14.74 1.27
N ALA A 105 -4.79 -15.42 1.95
CA ALA A 105 -4.71 -15.42 3.41
C ALA A 105 -4.42 -14.02 3.96
N LEU A 106 -3.48 -13.30 3.33
CA LEU A 106 -3.14 -11.93 3.71
C LEU A 106 -4.33 -10.97 3.53
N ALA A 107 -5.07 -11.10 2.42
CA ALA A 107 -6.28 -10.31 2.21
C ALA A 107 -7.35 -10.57 3.31
N ALA A 108 -7.49 -11.81 3.75
CA ALA A 108 -8.41 -12.18 4.83
C ALA A 108 -7.95 -11.65 6.20
N ASP A 109 -6.65 -11.71 6.49
CA ASP A 109 -6.07 -11.19 7.73
C ASP A 109 -6.21 -9.67 7.81
N VAL A 110 -5.92 -8.98 6.73
CA VAL A 110 -6.08 -7.52 6.64
C VAL A 110 -7.55 -7.12 6.81
N ALA A 111 -8.49 -7.85 6.20
CA ALA A 111 -9.91 -7.59 6.39
C ALA A 111 -10.32 -7.70 7.87
N ARG A 112 -9.85 -8.73 8.58
CA ARG A 112 -10.09 -8.87 10.03
C ARG A 112 -9.49 -7.72 10.82
N ASN A 113 -8.24 -7.34 10.50
CA ASN A 113 -7.53 -6.25 11.18
C ASN A 113 -8.18 -4.88 10.93
N LEU A 114 -8.89 -4.68 9.82
CA LEU A 114 -9.65 -3.46 9.54
C LEU A 114 -11.00 -3.41 10.25
N THR A 115 -11.62 -4.57 10.50
CA THR A 115 -12.94 -4.63 11.14
C THR A 115 -12.92 -3.99 12.52
N THR A 116 -11.87 -4.24 13.32
CA THR A 116 -11.73 -3.69 14.66
C THR A 116 -11.69 -2.16 14.67
N PRO A 117 -10.76 -1.46 14.00
CA PRO A 117 -10.72 -0.01 14.01
C PRO A 117 -11.98 0.63 13.42
N ILE A 118 -12.57 0.03 12.38
CA ILE A 118 -13.82 0.52 11.77
C ILE A 118 -14.97 0.48 12.81
N ALA A 119 -15.11 -0.64 13.53
CA ALA A 119 -16.15 -0.80 14.55
C ALA A 119 -15.93 0.11 15.76
N GLU A 120 -14.70 0.19 16.27
CA GLU A 120 -14.37 0.98 17.45
C GLU A 120 -14.51 2.50 17.23
N MET A 121 -14.23 2.97 16.01
CA MET A 121 -14.47 4.35 15.63
C MET A 121 -15.92 4.63 15.17
N GLY A 122 -16.79 3.62 15.17
CA GLY A 122 -18.19 3.75 14.74
C GLY A 122 -18.34 4.11 13.25
N LEU A 123 -17.35 3.76 12.41
CA LEU A 123 -17.38 4.10 10.98
C LEU A 123 -18.39 3.21 10.25
N LYS A 124 -19.26 3.82 9.45
CA LYS A 124 -20.24 3.10 8.62
C LYS A 124 -19.61 2.70 7.27
N ILE A 125 -18.54 1.92 7.30
CA ILE A 125 -17.77 1.46 6.14
C ILE A 125 -17.95 -0.06 6.01
N ARG A 126 -18.37 -0.52 4.84
CA ARG A 126 -18.51 -1.94 4.52
C ARG A 126 -17.24 -2.46 3.85
N THR A 127 -16.62 -3.45 4.49
CA THR A 127 -15.46 -4.15 3.95
C THR A 127 -15.83 -5.58 3.60
N GLU A 128 -15.42 -6.07 2.44
CA GLU A 128 -15.60 -7.47 2.06
C GLU A 128 -14.35 -8.02 1.39
N THR A 129 -14.16 -9.34 1.52
CA THR A 129 -13.12 -10.08 0.78
C THR A 129 -13.71 -10.78 -0.43
N ARG A 130 -12.94 -10.82 -1.53
CA ARG A 130 -13.21 -11.64 -2.70
C ARG A 130 -11.95 -12.40 -3.09
N THR A 131 -11.98 -13.71 -2.90
CA THR A 131 -10.90 -14.63 -3.23
C THR A 131 -11.45 -15.81 -4.04
N GLY A 132 -10.59 -16.74 -4.42
CA GLY A 132 -11.02 -17.98 -5.07
C GLY A 132 -12.07 -18.75 -4.29
N ASP A 133 -12.03 -18.66 -2.95
CA ASP A 133 -12.92 -19.40 -2.04
C ASP A 133 -14.27 -18.69 -1.77
N THR A 134 -14.48 -17.51 -2.31
CA THR A 134 -15.73 -16.75 -2.12
C THR A 134 -16.88 -17.44 -2.86
N SER A 135 -17.98 -17.75 -2.16
CA SER A 135 -19.15 -18.43 -2.72
C SER A 135 -19.80 -17.65 -3.87
N ILE A 136 -20.44 -18.36 -4.79
CA ILE A 136 -21.11 -17.78 -5.96
C ILE A 136 -22.15 -16.71 -5.53
N ALA A 137 -22.98 -17.03 -4.54
CA ALA A 137 -24.00 -16.12 -4.03
C ALA A 137 -23.40 -14.80 -3.50
N ARG A 138 -22.27 -14.91 -2.76
CA ARG A 138 -21.57 -13.72 -2.26
C ARG A 138 -20.94 -12.91 -3.40
N ARG A 139 -20.38 -13.57 -4.41
CA ARG A 139 -19.83 -12.91 -5.60
C ARG A 139 -20.91 -12.14 -6.37
N GLN A 140 -22.11 -12.71 -6.53
CA GLN A 140 -23.25 -12.05 -7.16
C GLN A 140 -23.70 -10.83 -6.36
N ARG A 141 -23.88 -10.99 -5.03
CA ARG A 141 -24.24 -9.88 -4.15
C ARG A 141 -23.23 -8.73 -4.22
N GLN A 142 -21.93 -9.01 -4.22
CA GLN A 142 -20.88 -8.01 -4.30
C GLN A 142 -20.93 -7.18 -5.60
N ARG A 143 -21.43 -7.75 -6.69
CA ARG A 143 -21.62 -7.01 -7.95
C ARG A 143 -22.84 -6.11 -7.92
N ILE A 144 -23.96 -6.59 -7.35
CA ILE A 144 -25.21 -5.85 -7.28
C ILE A 144 -25.13 -4.75 -6.20
N LYS A 145 -24.54 -5.08 -5.07
CA LYS A 145 -24.36 -4.17 -3.93
C LYS A 145 -22.89 -4.18 -3.47
N PRO A 146 -22.01 -3.47 -4.17
CA PRO A 146 -20.58 -3.45 -3.86
C PRO A 146 -20.29 -2.95 -2.44
N PRO A 147 -19.26 -3.47 -1.75
CA PRO A 147 -18.76 -2.88 -0.51
C PRO A 147 -18.05 -1.56 -0.81
N ASP A 148 -17.82 -0.74 0.23
CA ASP A 148 -16.97 0.46 0.10
C ASP A 148 -15.50 0.07 -0.13
N ILE A 149 -15.03 -1.00 0.52
CA ILE A 149 -13.67 -1.54 0.39
C ILE A 149 -13.76 -3.02 0.02
N LEU A 150 -13.15 -3.41 -1.10
CA LEU A 150 -13.02 -4.80 -1.53
C LEU A 150 -11.56 -5.24 -1.43
N LEU A 151 -11.29 -6.28 -0.64
CA LEU A 151 -9.96 -6.89 -0.52
C LEU A 151 -9.90 -8.15 -1.39
N THR A 152 -8.86 -8.25 -2.24
CA THR A 152 -8.82 -9.26 -3.27
C THR A 152 -7.40 -9.66 -3.68
N THR A 153 -7.26 -10.49 -4.72
CA THR A 153 -5.99 -10.87 -5.35
C THR A 153 -5.98 -10.44 -6.83
N PRO A 154 -4.80 -10.35 -7.47
CA PRO A 154 -4.69 -9.95 -8.89
C PRO A 154 -5.60 -10.76 -9.81
N GLU A 155 -5.66 -12.08 -9.64
CA GLU A 155 -6.47 -12.96 -10.48
C GLU A 155 -7.97 -12.64 -10.38
N GLN A 156 -8.43 -12.24 -9.19
CA GLN A 156 -9.83 -11.84 -9.01
C GLN A 156 -10.14 -10.48 -9.63
N VAL A 157 -9.14 -9.56 -9.66
CA VAL A 157 -9.29 -8.28 -10.39
C VAL A 157 -9.47 -8.55 -11.87
N ALA A 158 -8.64 -9.40 -12.47
CA ALA A 158 -8.77 -9.79 -13.87
C ALA A 158 -10.14 -10.39 -14.19
N LEU A 159 -10.65 -11.28 -13.32
CA LEU A 159 -11.98 -11.89 -13.44
C LEU A 159 -13.11 -10.85 -13.32
N LEU A 160 -12.97 -9.87 -12.41
CA LEU A 160 -13.95 -8.80 -12.27
C LEU A 160 -13.97 -7.89 -13.49
N LEU A 161 -12.81 -7.57 -14.05
CA LEU A 161 -12.66 -6.73 -15.24
C LEU A 161 -13.16 -7.41 -16.52
N SER A 162 -13.14 -8.74 -16.59
CA SER A 162 -13.68 -9.48 -17.73
C SER A 162 -15.22 -9.65 -17.69
N HIS A 163 -15.87 -9.27 -16.58
CA HIS A 163 -17.32 -9.36 -16.47
C HIS A 163 -18.01 -8.18 -17.18
N PRO A 164 -19.17 -8.41 -17.85
CA PRO A 164 -19.92 -7.33 -18.51
C PRO A 164 -20.24 -6.15 -17.59
N ASP A 165 -20.55 -6.39 -16.33
CA ASP A 165 -20.89 -5.36 -15.32
C ASP A 165 -19.68 -4.62 -14.75
N SER A 166 -18.46 -4.83 -15.27
CA SER A 166 -17.23 -4.22 -14.75
C SER A 166 -17.32 -2.70 -14.68
N HIS A 167 -17.90 -2.05 -15.70
CA HIS A 167 -18.09 -0.60 -15.71
C HIS A 167 -18.95 -0.13 -14.54
N HIS A 168 -20.02 -0.85 -14.22
CA HIS A 168 -20.89 -0.51 -13.10
C HIS A 168 -20.18 -0.72 -11.75
N LEU A 169 -19.46 -1.83 -11.60
CA LEU A 169 -18.75 -2.17 -10.36
C LEU A 169 -17.65 -1.14 -10.03
N PHE A 170 -16.89 -0.70 -11.03
CA PHE A 170 -15.72 0.15 -10.84
C PHE A 170 -15.96 1.63 -11.15
N ALA A 171 -17.19 2.02 -11.53
CA ALA A 171 -17.53 3.41 -11.89
C ALA A 171 -17.13 4.42 -10.79
N ASP A 172 -17.25 4.03 -9.55
CA ASP A 172 -17.00 4.86 -8.38
C ASP A 172 -15.63 4.60 -7.72
N LEU A 173 -14.79 3.76 -8.33
CA LEU A 173 -13.49 3.41 -7.76
C LEU A 173 -12.58 4.64 -7.72
N ASP A 174 -12.08 4.96 -6.53
CA ASP A 174 -11.23 6.11 -6.27
C ASP A 174 -9.77 5.72 -6.02
N THR A 175 -9.58 4.70 -5.20
CA THR A 175 -8.23 4.32 -4.72
C THR A 175 -7.98 2.83 -4.91
N VAL A 176 -6.79 2.49 -5.40
CA VAL A 176 -6.25 1.12 -5.44
C VAL A 176 -5.05 1.01 -4.52
N ILE A 177 -5.11 0.10 -3.55
CA ILE A 177 -4.01 -0.20 -2.63
C ILE A 177 -3.38 -1.52 -3.03
N LEU A 178 -2.08 -1.52 -3.34
CA LEU A 178 -1.31 -2.70 -3.74
C LEU A 178 -0.37 -3.08 -2.61
N ASP A 179 -0.65 -4.19 -1.96
CA ASP A 179 0.19 -4.64 -0.84
C ASP A 179 1.26 -5.64 -1.31
N GLU A 180 2.38 -5.66 -0.59
CA GLU A 180 3.57 -6.43 -0.91
C GLU A 180 3.97 -6.32 -2.39
N LEU A 181 3.93 -5.08 -2.91
CA LEU A 181 4.13 -4.79 -4.33
C LEU A 181 5.44 -5.36 -4.88
N HIS A 182 6.50 -5.41 -4.05
CA HIS A 182 7.78 -6.02 -4.42
C HIS A 182 7.67 -7.53 -4.75
N ALA A 183 6.75 -8.26 -4.10
CA ALA A 183 6.53 -9.67 -4.37
C ALA A 183 5.72 -9.89 -5.65
N LEU A 184 4.88 -8.93 -6.03
CA LEU A 184 4.10 -8.97 -7.28
C LEU A 184 4.95 -8.57 -8.48
N ALA A 185 5.67 -7.48 -8.40
CA ALA A 185 6.34 -6.83 -9.53
C ALA A 185 7.34 -7.73 -10.29
N ALA A 186 8.01 -8.64 -9.59
CA ALA A 186 9.00 -9.55 -10.17
C ALA A 186 8.40 -10.82 -10.80
N SER A 187 7.09 -10.88 -11.03
CA SER A 187 6.40 -12.10 -11.45
C SER A 187 5.39 -11.86 -12.56
N LYS A 188 4.97 -12.92 -13.27
CA LYS A 188 3.88 -12.88 -14.26
C LYS A 188 2.56 -12.32 -13.67
N ARG A 189 2.38 -12.41 -12.36
CA ARG A 189 1.24 -11.80 -11.66
C ARG A 189 1.37 -10.28 -11.59
N GLY A 190 2.59 -9.75 -11.58
CA GLY A 190 2.86 -8.33 -11.70
C GLY A 190 2.52 -7.79 -13.09
N ASP A 191 2.84 -8.53 -14.14
CA ASP A 191 2.45 -8.17 -15.51
C ASP A 191 0.93 -8.13 -15.66
N LEU A 192 0.22 -9.15 -15.13
CA LEU A 192 -1.24 -9.17 -15.09
C LEU A 192 -1.80 -7.97 -14.32
N LEU A 193 -1.24 -7.68 -13.15
CA LEU A 193 -1.65 -6.54 -12.34
C LEU A 193 -1.45 -5.20 -13.05
N SER A 194 -0.33 -5.01 -13.75
CA SER A 194 -0.06 -3.79 -14.51
C SER A 194 -1.08 -3.59 -15.64
N LEU A 195 -1.44 -4.67 -16.35
CA LEU A 195 -2.50 -4.65 -17.35
C LEU A 195 -3.86 -4.32 -16.72
N ASP A 196 -4.18 -4.93 -15.58
CA ASP A 196 -5.44 -4.70 -14.87
C ASP A 196 -5.54 -3.27 -14.33
N LEU A 197 -4.45 -2.67 -13.86
CA LEU A 197 -4.41 -1.25 -13.46
C LEU A 197 -4.72 -0.32 -14.65
N ALA A 198 -4.13 -0.60 -15.82
CA ALA A 198 -4.43 0.16 -17.03
C ALA A 198 -5.90 0.02 -17.45
N ARG A 199 -6.49 -1.18 -17.32
CA ARG A 199 -7.92 -1.43 -17.58
C ARG A 199 -8.81 -0.73 -16.55
N LEU A 200 -8.47 -0.81 -15.25
CA LEU A 200 -9.19 -0.12 -14.18
C LEU A 200 -9.22 1.39 -14.42
N SER A 201 -8.11 1.99 -14.82
CA SER A 201 -8.04 3.43 -15.15
C SER A 201 -8.98 3.84 -16.31
N ARG A 202 -9.30 2.90 -17.22
CA ARG A 202 -10.25 3.15 -18.32
C ARG A 202 -11.70 2.93 -17.91
N VAL A 203 -11.94 2.01 -16.98
CA VAL A 203 -13.28 1.60 -16.54
C VAL A 203 -13.80 2.51 -15.43
N ALA A 204 -12.90 3.01 -14.58
CA ALA A 204 -13.27 3.96 -13.53
C ALA A 204 -13.76 5.28 -14.12
N GLY A 205 -14.81 5.83 -13.55
CA GLY A 205 -15.38 7.11 -14.00
C GLY A 205 -14.55 8.34 -13.59
N GLN A 206 -13.38 8.14 -12.98
CA GLN A 206 -12.51 9.19 -12.44
C GLN A 206 -11.04 8.76 -12.45
N GLU A 207 -10.15 9.72 -12.27
CA GLU A 207 -8.71 9.43 -12.13
C GLU A 207 -8.43 8.62 -10.87
N LEU A 208 -7.82 7.44 -11.05
CA LEU A 208 -7.47 6.54 -9.96
C LEU A 208 -6.22 7.01 -9.23
N MET A 209 -6.29 7.00 -7.92
CA MET A 209 -5.11 7.11 -7.06
C MET A 209 -4.61 5.72 -6.68
N THR A 210 -3.32 5.48 -6.81
CA THR A 210 -2.71 4.20 -6.43
C THR A 210 -1.76 4.37 -5.24
N ILE A 211 -1.84 3.44 -4.29
CA ILE A 211 -0.96 3.36 -3.12
C ILE A 211 -0.26 2.02 -3.15
N GLY A 212 1.05 2.01 -3.38
CA GLY A 212 1.87 0.82 -3.29
C GLY A 212 2.49 0.69 -1.89
N LEU A 213 2.37 -0.48 -1.28
CA LEU A 213 3.02 -0.82 -0.01
C LEU A 213 4.09 -1.86 -0.28
N SER A 214 5.30 -1.61 0.20
CA SER A 214 6.43 -2.49 -0.04
C SER A 214 7.37 -2.55 1.15
N ALA A 215 8.03 -3.70 1.33
CA ALA A 215 9.23 -3.77 2.12
C ALA A 215 10.39 -3.02 1.43
N THR A 216 11.55 -2.96 2.06
CA THR A 216 12.75 -2.38 1.46
C THR A 216 13.09 -3.07 0.14
N VAL A 217 13.35 -2.30 -0.90
CA VAL A 217 13.63 -2.79 -2.26
C VAL A 217 14.87 -2.13 -2.82
N ALA A 218 15.59 -2.88 -3.67
CA ALA A 218 16.82 -2.39 -4.30
C ALA A 218 16.54 -1.34 -5.40
N ARG A 219 15.43 -1.47 -6.12
CA ARG A 219 15.06 -0.63 -7.26
C ARG A 219 13.64 -0.04 -7.12
N PRO A 220 13.46 0.99 -6.29
CA PRO A 220 12.14 1.59 -6.08
C PRO A 220 11.50 2.19 -7.34
N SER A 221 12.30 2.63 -8.31
CA SER A 221 11.81 3.23 -9.56
C SER A 221 10.92 2.29 -10.36
N GLU A 222 11.23 0.99 -10.40
CA GLU A 222 10.41 -0.01 -11.09
C GLU A 222 9.01 -0.12 -10.46
N LEU A 223 8.94 -0.17 -9.15
CA LEU A 223 7.66 -0.21 -8.42
C LEU A 223 6.87 1.09 -8.57
N ARG A 224 7.56 2.24 -8.59
CA ARG A 224 6.94 3.55 -8.78
C ARG A 224 6.29 3.70 -10.15
N ALA A 225 6.91 3.13 -11.19
CA ALA A 225 6.38 3.16 -12.54
C ALA A 225 5.07 2.36 -12.69
N ILE A 226 4.90 1.27 -11.95
CA ILE A 226 3.68 0.45 -11.96
C ILE A 226 2.47 1.25 -11.42
N LEU A 227 2.71 2.19 -10.51
CA LEU A 227 1.64 2.90 -9.79
C LEU A 227 1.03 4.07 -10.56
N VAL A 228 1.54 4.42 -11.71
CA VAL A 228 1.04 5.54 -12.52
C VAL A 228 0.93 5.15 -13.99
N PRO A 229 -0.04 5.70 -14.73
CA PRO A 229 -0.15 5.46 -16.15
C PRO A 229 1.13 5.90 -16.89
N GLN A 230 1.61 5.06 -17.80
CA GLN A 230 2.72 5.37 -18.70
C GLN A 230 2.12 5.88 -20.01
N THR A 231 2.05 7.18 -20.18
CA THR A 231 1.36 7.82 -21.31
C THR A 231 2.29 8.31 -22.41
N ASP A 232 3.59 8.40 -22.12
CA ASP A 232 4.58 8.84 -23.08
C ASP A 232 5.37 7.63 -23.64
N PRO A 233 5.13 7.22 -24.91
CA PRO A 233 5.86 6.13 -25.52
C PRO A 233 7.32 6.50 -25.89
N GLN A 234 7.71 7.78 -25.78
CA GLN A 234 8.95 8.26 -26.37
C GLN A 234 10.10 8.53 -25.39
N ASN A 235 9.99 8.39 -24.07
CA ASN A 235 11.19 8.37 -23.21
C ASN A 235 11.07 8.83 -21.74
N HIS A 236 9.97 9.30 -21.24
CA HIS A 236 9.90 9.69 -19.83
C HIS A 236 9.02 8.72 -19.04
N ILE A 237 9.66 7.82 -18.31
CA ILE A 237 8.94 6.93 -17.39
C ILE A 237 8.36 7.80 -16.27
N ALA A 238 7.04 7.90 -16.24
CA ALA A 238 6.33 8.57 -15.15
C ALA A 238 6.53 7.79 -13.84
N LEU A 239 6.81 8.48 -12.75
CA LEU A 239 7.07 7.87 -11.45
C LEU A 239 6.13 8.44 -10.39
N SER A 240 5.48 7.56 -9.64
CA SER A 240 4.69 7.95 -8.47
C SER A 240 5.54 8.63 -7.40
N HIS A 241 4.89 9.33 -6.48
CA HIS A 241 5.56 9.83 -5.27
C HIS A 241 6.12 8.66 -4.43
N VAL A 242 7.17 8.90 -3.64
CA VAL A 242 7.75 7.89 -2.76
C VAL A 242 7.87 8.43 -1.34
N ILE A 243 7.45 7.62 -0.39
CA ILE A 243 7.67 7.81 1.03
C ILE A 243 8.53 6.66 1.51
N ASP A 244 9.73 6.95 1.98
CA ASP A 244 10.64 5.97 2.56
C ASP A 244 10.69 6.18 4.07
N ALA A 245 10.19 5.20 4.82
CA ALA A 245 10.20 5.22 6.28
C ALA A 245 11.58 4.89 6.89
N GLY A 246 12.58 4.67 6.03
CA GLY A 246 13.92 4.31 6.45
C GLY A 246 14.05 2.87 6.96
N THR A 247 15.18 2.58 7.56
CA THR A 247 15.45 1.28 8.19
C THR A 247 14.73 1.19 9.53
N GLY A 248 14.07 0.07 9.79
CA GLY A 248 13.44 -0.22 11.08
C GLY A 248 14.46 -0.22 12.25
N ALA A 249 13.98 -0.50 13.45
CA ALA A 249 14.84 -0.68 14.62
C ALA A 249 15.93 -1.71 14.30
N LYS A 250 17.17 -1.40 14.68
CA LYS A 250 18.27 -2.36 14.53
C LYS A 250 17.98 -3.58 15.40
N PRO A 251 17.99 -4.79 14.84
CA PRO A 251 17.78 -5.98 15.67
C PRO A 251 18.94 -6.12 16.67
N HIS A 252 18.60 -6.39 17.90
CA HIS A 252 19.58 -6.82 18.89
C HIS A 252 19.70 -8.34 18.81
N VAL A 253 20.77 -8.81 18.20
CA VAL A 253 21.01 -10.24 18.03
C VAL A 253 21.98 -10.69 19.11
N THR A 254 21.55 -11.65 19.95
CA THR A 254 22.40 -12.31 20.94
C THR A 254 22.48 -13.80 20.61
N ILE A 255 23.64 -14.36 20.73
CA ILE A 255 23.82 -15.82 20.67
C ILE A 255 23.54 -16.36 22.08
N LEU A 256 22.51 -17.20 22.18
CA LEU A 256 22.25 -17.93 23.41
C LEU A 256 23.25 -19.10 23.49
N GLU A 257 24.17 -19.07 24.45
CA GLU A 257 25.02 -20.20 24.75
C GLU A 257 24.22 -21.21 25.58
N ALA A 258 23.96 -22.37 25.02
CA ALA A 258 23.34 -23.47 25.74
C ALA A 258 24.40 -24.18 26.62
N HIS A 259 24.13 -24.28 27.91
CA HIS A 259 25.01 -25.01 28.85
C HIS A 259 24.98 -26.54 28.64
N GLN A 260 24.09 -27.03 27.79
CA GLN A 260 24.00 -28.48 27.45
C GLN A 260 23.92 -28.64 25.93
N PRO A 261 24.46 -29.74 25.35
CA PRO A 261 24.35 -30.00 23.93
C PRO A 261 22.89 -30.13 23.53
N LEU A 262 22.51 -29.43 22.42
CA LEU A 262 21.16 -29.50 21.86
C LEU A 262 20.83 -30.94 21.45
N PRO A 263 19.63 -31.44 21.79
CA PRO A 263 19.23 -32.77 21.35
C PRO A 263 19.09 -32.79 19.82
N TRP A 264 19.53 -33.89 19.22
CA TRP A 264 19.52 -34.10 17.76
C TRP A 264 18.13 -33.94 17.09
N SER A 265 17.05 -34.08 17.85
CA SER A 265 15.67 -33.97 17.35
C SER A 265 15.09 -32.56 17.32
N GLY A 266 15.79 -31.55 17.84
CA GLY A 266 15.33 -30.15 17.80
C GLY A 266 14.02 -29.79 18.52
N HIS A 267 13.41 -30.73 19.22
CA HIS A 267 12.06 -30.59 19.81
C HIS A 267 12.08 -30.53 21.34
N SER A 268 12.80 -29.59 21.94
CA SER A 268 12.72 -29.41 23.38
C SER A 268 12.47 -27.94 23.73
N ALA A 269 11.26 -27.64 24.18
CA ALA A 269 10.85 -26.36 24.73
C ALA A 269 11.57 -25.97 26.04
N ARG A 270 12.54 -26.77 26.51
CA ARG A 270 13.30 -26.56 27.75
C ARG A 270 14.57 -25.73 27.56
N TYR A 271 14.84 -25.22 26.35
CA TYR A 271 16.07 -24.46 26.02
C TYR A 271 15.80 -23.01 25.63
N ALA A 272 14.55 -22.51 25.79
CA ALA A 272 14.20 -21.12 25.57
C ALA A 272 14.13 -20.34 26.89
#